data_18a64a50a0fde0bd9632a876aa23d64f
#
_entry.id   18a64a50a0fde0bd9632a876aa23d64f
#
_cell.length_a   1.000
_cell.length_b   1.000
_cell.length_c   1.000
_cell.angle_alpha   90.00
_cell.angle_beta   90.00
_cell.angle_gamma   90.00
#
_symmetry.space_group_name_H-M   'P 1'
#
loop_
_entity.id
_entity.type
_entity.pdbx_description
1 polymer ?
#
loop_
_entity_poly.entity_id
_entity_poly.type
_entity_poly.pdbx_seq_one_letter_code
_entity_poly.pdbx_strand_id
1 'polypeptide(L)'
;MEISFRPEKTREKLLGRAGAPLSQVTGSERFASLLQHKLQVEQSLEEQLLAIDEQANRLASMRTMEELVRYRERVKVFLQTVLQSALAVETVQVQERRRIRQYHLVQQVDELLLTLAAEVLSKELPRLAILSRLDEIRGLLVNLST
;
A
#
# COMPACT_ATOMS: atom_id res chain seq x y z
N MET A 1 10.81 38.17 37.82
CA MET A 1 11.93 38.19 36.88
C MET A 1 12.36 36.81 36.45
N GLU A 2 12.66 35.96 37.34
CA GLU A 2 13.05 34.58 37.02
C GLU A 2 11.97 33.79 36.33
N ILE A 3 10.73 34.03 36.71
CA ILE A 3 9.58 33.30 36.18
C ILE A 3 9.37 33.59 34.70
N SER A 4 9.55 34.86 34.28
CA SER A 4 9.38 35.23 32.87
C SER A 4 10.52 34.71 31.99
N PHE A 5 11.70 34.52 32.56
CA PHE A 5 12.85 34.02 31.87
C PHE A 5 12.72 32.56 31.49
N ARG A 6 12.20 31.73 32.38
CA ARG A 6 12.03 30.30 32.15
C ARG A 6 11.06 29.95 31.03
N PRO A 7 9.89 30.58 30.94
CA PRO A 7 9.00 30.34 29.82
C PRO A 7 9.60 30.66 28.45
N GLU A 8 10.39 31.71 28.39
CA GLU A 8 11.06 32.12 27.16
C GLU A 8 12.08 31.07 26.71
N LYS A 9 12.89 30.54 27.62
CA LYS A 9 13.86 29.48 27.30
C LYS A 9 13.16 28.22 26.82
N THR A 10 12.07 27.84 27.45
CA THR A 10 11.31 26.68 27.03
C THR A 10 10.71 26.87 25.64
N ARG A 11 10.20 28.08 25.40
CA ARG A 11 9.63 28.41 24.07
C ARG A 11 10.70 28.36 23.00
N GLU A 12 11.87 28.88 23.25
CA GLU A 12 12.98 28.85 22.29
C GLU A 12 13.40 27.41 21.97
N LYS A 13 13.48 26.53 22.97
CA LYS A 13 13.79 25.14 22.76
C LYS A 13 12.75 24.43 21.90
N LEU A 14 11.48 24.70 22.18
CA LEU A 14 10.39 24.11 21.42
C LEU A 14 10.36 24.60 19.98
N LEU A 15 10.56 25.91 19.79
CA LEU A 15 10.63 26.49 18.45
C LEU A 15 11.86 25.99 17.68
N GLY A 16 12.98 25.84 18.36
CA GLY A 16 14.19 25.28 17.76
C GLY A 16 13.98 23.85 17.30
N ARG A 17 13.28 23.04 18.09
CA ARG A 17 12.97 21.66 17.70
C ARG A 17 11.97 21.60 16.55
N ALA A 18 10.97 22.47 16.57
CA ALA A 18 9.94 22.49 15.54
C ALA A 18 10.46 22.98 14.20
N GLY A 19 11.33 24.01 14.23
CA GLY A 19 11.88 24.60 12.99
C GLY A 19 13.15 23.94 12.49
N ALA A 20 13.94 23.37 13.38
CA ALA A 20 15.28 22.87 13.07
C ALA A 20 15.30 21.63 12.17
N PRO A 21 14.40 20.63 12.30
CA PRO A 21 14.55 19.38 11.54
C PRO A 21 14.59 19.52 10.04
N LEU A 22 13.83 20.44 9.47
CA LEU A 22 13.76 20.61 8.01
C LEU A 22 14.97 21.38 7.47
N SER A 23 15.48 22.38 8.21
CA SER A 23 16.58 23.19 7.73
C SER A 23 17.96 22.59 8.03
N GLN A 24 18.05 21.70 9.02
CA GLN A 24 19.31 21.11 9.46
C GLN A 24 19.57 19.70 8.95
N VAL A 25 18.57 19.07 8.37
CA VAL A 25 18.71 17.72 7.81
C VAL A 25 19.56 17.81 6.55
N THR A 26 20.68 17.07 6.52
CA THR A 26 21.56 16.99 5.36
C THR A 26 20.91 16.18 4.24
N GLY A 27 21.39 16.33 3.00
CA GLY A 27 20.91 15.53 1.89
C GLY A 27 21.06 14.02 2.10
N SER A 28 22.15 13.62 2.76
CA SER A 28 22.42 12.20 3.04
C SER A 28 21.46 11.64 4.11
N GLU A 29 21.15 12.41 5.15
CA GLU A 29 20.19 12.00 6.18
C GLU A 29 18.78 11.87 5.60
N ARG A 30 18.40 12.83 4.77
CA ARG A 30 17.11 12.80 4.09
C ARG A 30 16.99 11.60 3.17
N PHE A 31 18.06 11.32 2.42
CA PHE A 31 18.12 10.16 1.54
C PHE A 31 18.00 8.86 2.34
N ALA A 32 18.75 8.74 3.45
CA ALA A 32 18.70 7.57 4.30
C ALA A 32 17.30 7.35 4.89
N SER A 33 16.64 8.41 5.32
CA SER A 33 15.28 8.35 5.85
C SER A 33 14.28 7.90 4.79
N LEU A 34 14.39 8.43 3.57
CA LEU A 34 13.53 8.02 2.45
C LEU A 34 13.77 6.57 2.07
N LEU A 35 15.02 6.13 2.04
CA LEU A 35 15.38 4.76 1.72
C LEU A 35 14.80 3.80 2.76
N GLN A 36 14.92 4.13 4.04
CA GLN A 36 14.38 3.33 5.13
C GLN A 36 12.85 3.21 5.03
N HIS A 37 12.18 4.33 4.74
CA HIS A 37 10.74 4.33 4.54
C HIS A 37 10.33 3.41 3.37
N LYS A 38 11.06 3.50 2.26
CA LYS A 38 10.83 2.64 1.10
C LYS A 38 10.98 1.17 1.45
N LEU A 39 12.04 0.82 2.19
CA LEU A 39 12.25 -0.57 2.60
C LEU A 39 11.14 -1.08 3.51
N GLN A 40 10.64 -0.25 4.42
CA GLN A 40 9.52 -0.60 5.30
C GLN A 40 8.25 -0.84 4.51
N VAL A 41 7.98 0.00 3.50
CA VAL A 41 6.80 -0.15 2.64
C VAL A 41 6.91 -1.45 1.83
N GLU A 42 8.06 -1.73 1.23
CA GLU A 42 8.28 -2.95 0.47
C GLU A 42 8.08 -4.20 1.33
N GLN A 43 8.60 -4.19 2.56
CA GLN A 43 8.42 -5.29 3.50
C GLN A 43 6.96 -5.48 3.87
N SER A 44 6.26 -4.39 4.14
CA SER A 44 4.82 -4.42 4.43
C SER A 44 4.02 -4.98 3.26
N LEU A 45 4.35 -4.60 2.03
CA LEU A 45 3.68 -5.11 0.84
C LEU A 45 3.93 -6.60 0.63
N GLU A 46 5.14 -7.08 0.90
CA GLU A 46 5.45 -8.51 0.82
C GLU A 46 4.62 -9.31 1.83
N GLU A 47 4.52 -8.83 3.07
CA GLU A 47 3.71 -9.47 4.11
C GLU A 47 2.24 -9.49 3.71
N GLN A 48 1.75 -8.39 3.15
CA GLN A 48 0.37 -8.29 2.68
C GLN A 48 0.11 -9.25 1.51
N LEU A 49 1.07 -9.40 0.58
CA LEU A 49 0.93 -10.36 -0.52
C LEU A 49 0.86 -11.79 -0.02
N LEU A 50 1.66 -12.14 0.98
CA LEU A 50 1.59 -13.47 1.59
C LEU A 50 0.22 -13.72 2.21
N ALA A 51 -0.32 -12.71 2.90
CA ALA A 51 -1.66 -12.82 3.49
C ALA A 51 -2.75 -12.95 2.42
N ILE A 52 -2.59 -12.24 1.30
CA ILE A 52 -3.50 -12.37 0.15
C ILE A 52 -3.42 -13.77 -0.43
N ASP A 53 -2.22 -14.32 -0.59
CA ASP A 53 -2.03 -15.68 -1.12
C ASP A 53 -2.68 -16.73 -0.23
N GLU A 54 -2.53 -16.62 1.09
CA GLU A 54 -3.19 -17.52 2.04
C GLU A 54 -4.71 -17.42 1.93
N GLN A 55 -5.23 -16.20 1.88
CA GLN A 55 -6.66 -15.98 1.76
C GLN A 55 -7.19 -16.46 0.41
N ALA A 56 -6.41 -16.32 -0.66
CA ALA A 56 -6.77 -16.82 -1.98
C ALA A 56 -6.94 -18.35 -1.97
N ASN A 57 -6.02 -19.05 -1.33
CA ASN A 57 -6.12 -20.51 -1.20
C ASN A 57 -7.36 -20.93 -0.41
N ARG A 58 -7.67 -20.22 0.66
CA ARG A 58 -8.89 -20.48 1.44
C ARG A 58 -10.15 -20.23 0.63
N LEU A 59 -10.16 -19.13 -0.13
CA LEU A 59 -11.28 -18.79 -0.99
C LEU A 59 -11.51 -19.87 -2.05
N ALA A 60 -10.46 -20.33 -2.71
CA ALA A 60 -10.54 -21.37 -3.73
C ALA A 60 -11.04 -22.69 -3.15
N SER A 61 -10.70 -23.00 -1.91
CA SER A 61 -11.11 -24.24 -1.26
C SER A 61 -12.54 -24.17 -0.72
N MET A 62 -12.89 -23.09 -0.05
CA MET A 62 -14.18 -22.95 0.64
C MET A 62 -15.28 -22.37 -0.22
N ARG A 63 -14.93 -21.43 -1.11
CA ARG A 63 -15.85 -20.80 -2.06
C ARG A 63 -17.08 -20.21 -1.40
N THR A 64 -16.90 -19.53 -0.28
CA THR A 64 -18.00 -18.86 0.42
C THR A 64 -17.94 -17.37 0.22
N MET A 65 -19.07 -16.69 0.38
CA MET A 65 -19.15 -15.25 0.34
C MET A 65 -18.26 -14.62 1.41
N GLU A 66 -18.20 -15.24 2.59
CA GLU A 66 -17.41 -14.76 3.70
C GLU A 66 -15.91 -14.73 3.36
N GLU A 67 -15.40 -15.80 2.76
CA GLU A 67 -14.00 -15.85 2.31
C GLU A 67 -13.72 -14.87 1.18
N LEU A 68 -14.70 -14.63 0.30
CA LEU A 68 -14.59 -13.64 -0.76
C LEU A 68 -14.45 -12.22 -0.19
N VAL A 69 -15.26 -11.89 0.81
CA VAL A 69 -15.23 -10.58 1.47
C VAL A 69 -13.86 -10.38 2.12
N ARG A 70 -13.32 -11.38 2.80
CA ARG A 70 -12.00 -11.32 3.41
C ARG A 70 -10.90 -11.13 2.38
N TYR A 71 -11.00 -11.80 1.25
CA TYR A 71 -10.04 -11.65 0.15
C TYR A 71 -10.06 -10.21 -0.38
N ARG A 72 -11.25 -9.68 -0.66
CA ARG A 72 -11.41 -8.31 -1.15
C ARG A 72 -10.85 -7.28 -0.17
N GLU A 73 -11.09 -7.48 1.13
CA GLU A 73 -10.56 -6.58 2.16
C GLU A 73 -9.03 -6.57 2.18
N ARG A 74 -8.40 -7.72 2.04
CA ARG A 74 -6.94 -7.82 1.98
C ARG A 74 -6.38 -7.14 0.73
N VAL A 75 -7.03 -7.31 -0.41
CA VAL A 75 -6.65 -6.63 -1.65
C VAL A 75 -6.79 -5.12 -1.49
N LYS A 76 -7.89 -4.67 -0.89
CA LYS A 76 -8.13 -3.25 -0.65
C LYS A 76 -7.04 -2.61 0.22
N VAL A 77 -6.65 -3.27 1.29
CA VAL A 77 -5.57 -2.79 2.17
C VAL A 77 -4.25 -2.69 1.39
N PHE A 78 -3.94 -3.68 0.57
CA PHE A 78 -2.76 -3.66 -0.28
C PHE A 78 -2.77 -2.46 -1.24
N LEU A 79 -3.89 -2.23 -1.92
CA LEU A 79 -4.05 -1.11 -2.84
C LEU A 79 -3.88 0.22 -2.13
N GLN A 80 -4.45 0.37 -0.94
CA GLN A 80 -4.30 1.58 -0.14
C GLN A 80 -2.83 1.83 0.22
N THR A 81 -2.10 0.79 0.61
CA THR A 81 -0.69 0.90 0.94
C THR A 81 0.14 1.34 -0.26
N VAL A 82 -0.09 0.74 -1.42
CA VAL A 82 0.61 1.10 -2.65
C VAL A 82 0.34 2.56 -3.05
N LEU A 83 -0.92 2.96 -3.03
CA LEU A 83 -1.32 4.30 -3.47
C LEU A 83 -0.83 5.40 -2.54
N GLN A 84 -0.65 5.09 -1.26
CA GLN A 84 -0.15 6.04 -0.27
C GLN A 84 1.36 6.13 -0.20
N SER A 85 2.08 5.21 -0.83
CA SER A 85 3.53 5.10 -0.72
C SER A 85 4.31 5.93 -1.74
N ALA A 86 3.67 6.88 -2.43
CA ALA A 86 4.34 7.73 -3.40
C ALA A 86 5.51 8.48 -2.76
N LEU A 87 6.72 8.30 -3.30
CA LEU A 87 7.92 8.97 -2.81
C LEU A 87 7.95 10.42 -3.27
N ALA A 88 8.25 11.33 -2.33
CA ALA A 88 8.29 12.76 -2.58
C ALA A 88 9.47 13.21 -3.45
N VAL A 89 10.39 12.32 -3.79
CA VAL A 89 11.59 12.64 -4.59
C VAL A 89 11.37 12.62 -6.10
N GLU A 90 10.21 12.17 -6.55
CA GLU A 90 9.92 12.09 -7.98
C GLU A 90 9.45 13.44 -8.52
N THR A 91 9.73 13.69 -9.81
CA THR A 91 9.22 14.87 -10.49
C THR A 91 7.70 14.77 -10.65
N VAL A 92 7.03 15.91 -10.79
CA VAL A 92 5.59 15.98 -10.99
C VAL A 92 5.15 15.14 -12.19
N GLN A 93 5.91 15.21 -13.29
CA GLN A 93 5.58 14.45 -14.51
C GLN A 93 5.66 12.94 -14.29
N VAL A 94 6.68 12.47 -13.56
CA VAL A 94 6.84 11.06 -13.24
C VAL A 94 5.71 10.59 -12.32
N GLN A 95 5.33 11.41 -11.34
CA GLN A 95 4.21 11.12 -10.45
C GLN A 95 2.89 11.00 -11.20
N GLU A 96 2.64 11.88 -12.18
CA GLU A 96 1.43 11.83 -12.98
C GLU A 96 1.35 10.57 -13.82
N ARG A 97 2.45 10.19 -14.47
CA ARG A 97 2.51 8.94 -15.25
C ARG A 97 2.25 7.73 -14.37
N ARG A 98 2.83 7.73 -13.18
CA ARG A 98 2.60 6.65 -12.21
C ARG A 98 1.14 6.58 -11.79
N ARG A 99 0.51 7.70 -11.51
CA ARG A 99 -0.91 7.76 -11.12
C ARG A 99 -1.81 7.22 -12.22
N ILE A 100 -1.55 7.59 -13.46
CA ILE A 100 -2.34 7.11 -14.60
C ILE A 100 -2.19 5.60 -14.73
N ARG A 101 -0.97 5.08 -14.65
CA ARG A 101 -0.71 3.65 -14.70
C ARG A 101 -1.39 2.91 -13.55
N GLN A 102 -1.26 3.44 -12.33
CA GLN A 102 -1.88 2.84 -11.14
C GLN A 102 -3.39 2.84 -11.26
N TYR A 103 -3.97 3.92 -11.76
CA TYR A 103 -5.41 4.01 -11.97
C TYR A 103 -5.91 2.91 -12.90
N HIS A 104 -5.24 2.71 -14.03
CA HIS A 104 -5.63 1.65 -14.97
C HIS A 104 -5.49 0.25 -14.35
N LEU A 105 -4.42 0.01 -13.62
CA LEU A 105 -4.21 -1.29 -12.96
C LEU A 105 -5.26 -1.53 -11.86
N VAL A 106 -5.60 -0.51 -11.08
CA VAL A 106 -6.63 -0.63 -10.06
C VAL A 106 -7.99 -0.93 -10.69
N GLN A 107 -8.33 -0.28 -11.80
CA GLN A 107 -9.55 -0.59 -12.53
C GLN A 107 -9.60 -2.04 -13.00
N GLN A 108 -8.49 -2.55 -13.52
CA GLN A 108 -8.40 -3.94 -13.93
C GLN A 108 -8.58 -4.89 -12.74
N VAL A 109 -8.00 -4.57 -11.59
CA VAL A 109 -8.20 -5.35 -10.37
C VAL A 109 -9.66 -5.36 -9.96
N ASP A 110 -10.31 -4.20 -9.98
CA ASP A 110 -11.73 -4.10 -9.62
C ASP A 110 -12.62 -4.93 -10.56
N GLU A 111 -12.36 -4.90 -11.86
CA GLU A 111 -13.09 -5.71 -12.84
C GLU A 111 -12.90 -7.21 -12.58
N LEU A 112 -11.66 -7.62 -12.31
CA LEU A 112 -11.38 -9.02 -12.01
C LEU A 112 -12.00 -9.47 -10.70
N LEU A 113 -12.08 -8.58 -9.70
CA LEU A 113 -12.77 -8.89 -8.44
C LEU A 113 -14.26 -9.11 -8.66
N LEU A 114 -14.89 -8.31 -9.52
CA LEU A 114 -16.30 -8.51 -9.88
C LEU A 114 -16.51 -9.85 -10.58
N THR A 115 -15.65 -10.17 -11.54
CA THR A 115 -15.69 -11.46 -12.24
C THR A 115 -15.49 -12.61 -11.26
N LEU A 116 -14.52 -12.49 -10.38
CA LEU A 116 -14.23 -13.48 -9.35
C LEU A 116 -15.44 -13.73 -8.45
N ALA A 117 -16.16 -12.67 -8.06
CA ALA A 117 -17.35 -12.80 -7.22
C ALA A 117 -18.40 -13.67 -7.89
N ALA A 118 -18.64 -13.47 -9.17
CA ALA A 118 -19.57 -14.30 -9.93
C ALA A 118 -19.09 -15.75 -10.07
N GLU A 119 -17.78 -15.93 -10.32
CA GLU A 119 -17.19 -17.26 -10.50
C GLU A 119 -17.18 -18.09 -9.22
N VAL A 120 -16.86 -17.47 -8.08
CA VAL A 120 -16.82 -18.16 -6.78
C VAL A 120 -18.18 -18.73 -6.41
N LEU A 121 -19.26 -18.00 -6.70
CA LEU A 121 -20.61 -18.42 -6.39
C LEU A 121 -21.16 -19.44 -7.39
N SER A 122 -20.51 -19.62 -8.54
CA SER A 122 -20.92 -20.59 -9.53
C SER A 122 -20.38 -21.98 -9.16
N LYS A 123 -21.27 -22.91 -8.85
CA LYS A 123 -20.90 -24.28 -8.48
C LYS A 123 -20.37 -25.09 -9.67
N GLU A 124 -20.63 -24.63 -10.88
CA GLU A 124 -20.22 -25.33 -12.11
C GLU A 124 -18.75 -25.12 -12.47
N LEU A 125 -18.14 -24.04 -11.98
CA LEU A 125 -16.75 -23.74 -12.30
C LEU A 125 -15.80 -24.57 -11.44
N PRO A 126 -14.75 -25.16 -12.06
CA PRO A 126 -13.77 -25.92 -11.30
C PRO A 126 -12.87 -25.00 -10.49
N ARG A 127 -12.27 -25.57 -9.44
CA ARG A 127 -11.33 -24.85 -8.58
C ARG A 127 -10.19 -24.21 -9.36
N LEU A 128 -9.71 -24.89 -10.40
CA LEU A 128 -8.62 -24.40 -11.22
C LEU A 128 -8.95 -23.07 -11.91
N ALA A 129 -10.20 -22.91 -12.36
CA ALA A 129 -10.66 -21.65 -12.96
C ALA A 129 -10.59 -20.48 -11.96
N ILE A 130 -10.96 -20.75 -10.72
CA ILE A 130 -10.89 -19.74 -9.64
C ILE A 130 -9.45 -19.40 -9.32
N LEU A 131 -8.58 -20.39 -9.19
CA LEU A 131 -7.16 -20.20 -8.97
C LEU A 131 -6.51 -19.38 -10.09
N SER A 132 -6.89 -19.65 -11.33
CA SER A 132 -6.41 -18.89 -12.48
C SER A 132 -6.78 -17.42 -12.38
N ARG A 133 -8.01 -17.12 -11.96
CA ARG A 133 -8.47 -15.74 -11.77
C ARG A 133 -7.72 -15.06 -10.62
N LEU A 134 -7.50 -15.77 -9.55
CA LEU A 134 -6.73 -15.28 -8.41
C LEU A 134 -5.28 -14.98 -8.81
N ASP A 135 -4.67 -15.80 -9.66
CA ASP A 135 -3.33 -15.57 -10.17
C ASP A 135 -3.26 -14.32 -11.07
N GLU A 136 -4.28 -14.07 -11.87
CA GLU A 136 -4.34 -12.84 -12.65
C GLU A 136 -4.35 -11.59 -11.75
N ILE A 137 -5.18 -11.62 -10.71
CA ILE A 137 -5.24 -10.53 -9.75
C ILE A 137 -3.89 -10.35 -9.07
N ARG A 138 -3.27 -11.43 -8.64
CA ARG A 138 -1.96 -11.39 -7.99
C ARG A 138 -0.91 -10.74 -8.90
N GLY A 139 -0.91 -11.10 -10.17
CA GLY A 139 0.00 -10.50 -11.15
C GLY A 139 -0.15 -9.00 -11.26
N LEU A 140 -1.40 -8.49 -11.25
CA LEU A 140 -1.65 -7.06 -11.27
C LEU A 140 -1.20 -6.38 -9.99
N LEU A 141 -1.40 -7.02 -8.83
CA LEU A 141 -0.95 -6.47 -7.55
C LEU A 141 0.59 -6.37 -7.49
N VAL A 142 1.29 -7.39 -7.96
CA VAL A 142 2.75 -7.35 -8.04
C VAL A 142 3.20 -6.23 -8.97
N ASN A 143 2.55 -6.07 -10.11
CA ASN A 143 2.85 -5.01 -11.06
C ASN A 143 2.63 -3.61 -10.44
N LEU A 144 1.60 -3.45 -9.62
CA LEU A 144 1.33 -2.21 -8.90
C LEU A 144 2.43 -1.88 -7.89
N SER A 145 3.02 -2.88 -7.25
CA SER A 145 4.03 -2.69 -6.21
C SER A 145 5.42 -2.42 -6.77
N THR A 146 5.63 -2.61 -8.05
CA THR A 146 6.88 -2.26 -8.72
C THR A 146 6.78 -0.90 -9.38
#